data_ecd713589b709a2f7eb0d37c9a52d648
#
_entry.id   ecd713589b709a2f7eb0d37c9a52d648
#
_cell.length_a   1.000
_cell.length_b   1.000
_cell.length_c   1.000
_cell.angle_alpha   90.00
_cell.angle_beta   90.00
_cell.angle_gamma   90.00
#
_symmetry.space_group_name_H-M   'P 1'
#
loop_
_entity.id
_entity.type
_entity.pdbx_description
1 polymer ?
#
loop_
_entity_poly.entity_id
_entity_poly.type
_entity_poly.pdbx_seq_one_letter_code
_entity_poly.pdbx_strand_id
1 'polypeptide(L)'
;MLEVAHVVRRYGPVGGMERYVWELTHALSKLGVKVTVVCEKCFAAPESNIKVVELGEVKSKPRWLAMLRFSKNVREWHESSEKEYLIHSHERTGIHQITTIHGPSIKNRKKKTLDFLSIRIQVWEWLERREMLGRQVLRILPNSALVKADLIKHYPEVVTHLGPIAHPGVTVSKEAPLRNVESKTIGFIGKEWKRKGLPQAIEVFEEIYRSDPSARFLVAGAEVEEVQPLFIGLPEGSYDLLGWVEPSEFFGKINTLIHPAKDEPFGMVIAEALESGVPVVISDVCGVASHLNEQHGYILPLDSNAWGECVSILLNNTARLVEGLGLTWDGLALETVSLYKTIAKD
;
A
#
# COMPACT_ATOMS: atom_id res chain seq x y z
N MET A 1 -7.43 27.57 14.40
CA MET A 1 -7.22 26.83 13.15
C MET A 1 -6.52 25.54 13.55
N LEU A 2 -7.03 24.38 13.11
CA LEU A 2 -6.52 23.08 13.53
C LEU A 2 -5.10 22.86 12.96
N GLU A 3 -4.12 22.56 13.82
CA GLU A 3 -2.78 22.18 13.43
C GLU A 3 -2.64 20.67 13.62
N VAL A 4 -2.31 19.95 12.53
CA VAL A 4 -2.20 18.48 12.52
C VAL A 4 -0.75 18.08 12.29
N ALA A 5 -0.25 17.14 13.09
CA ALA A 5 1.07 16.55 12.90
C ALA A 5 0.94 15.11 12.38
N HIS A 6 1.38 14.86 11.15
CA HIS A 6 1.52 13.52 10.61
C HIS A 6 2.88 12.92 10.98
N VAL A 7 2.89 11.70 11.50
CA VAL A 7 4.11 11.02 11.92
C VAL A 7 4.40 9.83 11.02
N VAL A 8 5.54 9.85 10.35
CA VAL A 8 6.03 8.78 9.46
C VAL A 8 7.56 8.73 9.52
N ARG A 9 8.18 7.56 9.43
CA ARG A 9 9.65 7.49 9.50
C ARG A 9 10.34 8.09 8.28
N ARG A 10 9.80 7.83 7.10
CA ARG A 10 10.34 8.28 5.81
C ARG A 10 9.26 9.09 5.10
N TYR A 11 9.53 10.34 4.79
CA TYR A 11 8.55 11.19 4.12
C TYR A 11 8.94 11.43 2.65
N GLY A 12 8.04 11.07 1.73
CA GLY A 12 8.24 11.15 0.29
C GLY A 12 7.67 9.93 -0.44
N PRO A 13 7.62 9.92 -1.78
CA PRO A 13 7.02 8.83 -2.57
C PRO A 13 7.97 7.62 -2.74
N VAL A 14 8.57 7.13 -1.65
CA VAL A 14 9.62 6.09 -1.65
C VAL A 14 9.14 4.68 -1.30
N GLY A 15 7.89 4.52 -0.91
CA GLY A 15 7.25 3.24 -0.58
C GLY A 15 5.74 3.41 -0.50
N GLY A 16 4.97 2.33 -0.35
CA GLY A 16 3.51 2.39 -0.37
C GLY A 16 2.92 3.24 0.76
N MET A 17 3.33 3.00 2.01
CA MET A 17 2.87 3.77 3.16
C MET A 17 3.39 5.21 3.11
N GLU A 18 4.65 5.39 2.76
CA GLU A 18 5.29 6.71 2.65
C GLU A 18 4.60 7.57 1.57
N ARG A 19 4.28 6.97 0.41
CA ARG A 19 3.51 7.62 -0.65
C ARG A 19 2.09 7.97 -0.19
N TYR A 20 1.43 7.07 0.54
CA TYR A 20 0.12 7.38 1.14
C TYR A 20 0.18 8.65 2.01
N VAL A 21 1.15 8.74 2.90
CA VAL A 21 1.30 9.93 3.77
C VAL A 21 1.63 11.17 2.96
N TRP A 22 2.49 11.04 1.95
CA TRP A 22 2.85 12.11 1.04
C TRP A 22 1.62 12.69 0.34
N GLU A 23 0.86 11.87 -0.34
CA GLU A 23 -0.30 12.29 -1.11
C GLU A 23 -1.41 12.86 -0.20
N LEU A 24 -1.70 12.18 0.92
CA LEU A 24 -2.70 12.66 1.87
C LEU A 24 -2.34 14.03 2.46
N THR A 25 -1.09 14.25 2.85
CA THR A 25 -0.66 15.53 3.44
C THR A 25 -0.72 16.66 2.43
N HIS A 26 -0.41 16.41 1.15
CA HIS A 26 -0.56 17.37 0.07
C HIS A 26 -2.04 17.69 -0.19
N ALA A 27 -2.91 16.70 -0.23
CA ALA A 27 -4.35 16.91 -0.39
C ALA A 27 -4.96 17.68 0.80
N LEU A 28 -4.56 17.35 2.04
CA LEU A 28 -4.97 18.12 3.24
C LEU A 28 -4.51 19.56 3.20
N SER A 29 -3.29 19.79 2.74
CA SER A 29 -2.72 21.13 2.60
C SER A 29 -3.49 21.98 1.59
N LYS A 30 -3.91 21.40 0.44
CA LYS A 30 -4.78 22.05 -0.56
C LYS A 30 -6.15 22.44 0.01
N LEU A 31 -6.65 21.69 0.99
CA LEU A 31 -7.89 22.01 1.72
C LEU A 31 -7.69 23.04 2.84
N GLY A 32 -6.50 23.63 2.97
CA GLY A 32 -6.19 24.67 3.94
C GLY A 32 -5.90 24.16 5.36
N VAL A 33 -5.67 22.85 5.55
CA VAL A 33 -5.21 22.31 6.83
C VAL A 33 -3.75 22.70 7.05
N LYS A 34 -3.41 23.17 8.25
CA LYS A 34 -2.01 23.39 8.64
C LYS A 34 -1.36 22.06 8.98
N VAL A 35 -0.58 21.53 8.04
CA VAL A 35 0.07 20.24 8.16
C VAL A 35 1.53 20.42 8.59
N THR A 36 1.91 19.68 9.65
CA THR A 36 3.31 19.44 10.03
C THR A 36 3.59 17.95 9.83
N VAL A 37 4.67 17.60 9.15
CA VAL A 37 5.13 16.21 9.04
C VAL A 37 6.35 16.02 9.90
N VAL A 38 6.32 15.03 10.79
CA VAL A 38 7.42 14.66 11.69
C VAL A 38 8.00 13.34 11.22
N CYS A 39 9.24 13.34 10.79
CA CYS A 39 9.87 12.17 10.17
C CYS A 39 11.33 11.99 10.60
N GLU A 40 11.91 10.82 10.32
CA GLU A 40 13.37 10.63 10.43
C GLU A 40 14.09 11.40 9.32
N LYS A 41 13.58 11.29 8.09
CA LYS A 41 14.16 11.89 6.90
C LYS A 41 13.12 12.17 5.82
N CYS A 42 13.24 13.33 5.19
CA CYS A 42 12.47 13.72 4.02
C CYS A 42 13.25 13.37 2.74
N PHE A 43 12.57 12.74 1.78
CA PHE A 43 13.18 12.25 0.52
C PHE A 43 12.76 13.04 -0.72
N ALA A 44 11.81 13.98 -0.57
CA ALA A 44 11.36 14.84 -1.65
C ALA A 44 10.98 16.22 -1.08
N ALA A 45 11.13 17.28 -1.85
CA ALA A 45 10.73 18.62 -1.45
C ALA A 45 9.18 18.70 -1.38
N PRO A 46 8.57 18.95 -0.21
CA PRO A 46 7.13 19.11 -0.10
C PRO A 46 6.66 20.45 -0.65
N GLU A 47 5.35 20.62 -0.81
CA GLU A 47 4.76 21.93 -1.08
C GLU A 47 5.10 22.92 0.04
N SER A 48 5.22 24.22 -0.30
CA SER A 48 5.72 25.28 0.59
C SER A 48 4.91 25.50 1.87
N ASN A 49 3.65 25.04 1.88
CA ASN A 49 2.72 25.18 3.02
C ASN A 49 2.73 23.95 3.95
N ILE A 50 3.51 22.91 3.66
CA ILE A 50 3.71 21.76 4.55
C ILE A 50 5.01 21.97 5.33
N LYS A 51 4.91 22.05 6.66
CA LYS A 51 6.09 22.11 7.52
C LYS A 51 6.65 20.70 7.72
N VAL A 52 7.94 20.50 7.48
CA VAL A 52 8.62 19.23 7.77
C VAL A 52 9.57 19.41 8.95
N VAL A 53 9.52 18.47 9.87
CA VAL A 53 10.43 18.36 11.02
C VAL A 53 11.19 17.04 10.89
N GLU A 54 12.46 17.13 10.54
CA GLU A 54 13.34 15.96 10.48
C GLU A 54 14.00 15.73 11.84
N LEU A 55 13.76 14.55 12.44
CA LEU A 55 14.32 14.14 13.73
C LEU A 55 15.69 13.47 13.59
N GLY A 56 16.13 13.22 12.36
CA GLY A 56 17.33 12.47 12.06
C GLY A 56 17.11 10.95 12.04
N GLU A 57 17.91 10.27 11.24
CA GLU A 57 17.81 8.81 11.05
C GLU A 57 18.31 8.07 12.28
N VAL A 58 17.51 7.14 12.79
CA VAL A 58 17.93 6.25 13.87
C VAL A 58 18.60 4.99 13.30
N LYS A 59 19.48 4.36 14.11
CA LYS A 59 20.08 3.06 13.72
C LYS A 59 19.00 2.06 13.38
N SER A 60 18.97 1.61 12.11
CA SER A 60 17.86 0.86 11.49
C SER A 60 17.69 -0.58 12.01
N LYS A 61 18.73 -1.18 12.59
CA LYS A 61 18.69 -2.58 13.06
C LYS A 61 18.98 -2.67 14.56
N PRO A 62 18.33 -3.58 15.28
CA PRO A 62 17.15 -4.36 14.84
C PRO A 62 15.91 -3.46 14.70
N ARG A 63 15.01 -3.78 13.77
CA ARG A 63 13.85 -2.93 13.42
C ARG A 63 12.97 -2.55 14.61
N TRP A 64 12.72 -3.45 15.57
CA TRP A 64 11.91 -3.15 16.75
C TRP A 64 12.55 -2.08 17.64
N LEU A 65 13.88 -2.09 17.76
CA LEU A 65 14.61 -1.08 18.53
C LEU A 65 14.65 0.26 17.79
N ALA A 66 14.77 0.24 16.45
CA ALA A 66 14.64 1.43 15.64
C ALA A 66 13.28 2.11 15.85
N MET A 67 12.19 1.32 15.87
CA MET A 67 10.86 1.85 16.15
C MET A 67 10.73 2.46 17.55
N LEU A 68 11.31 1.83 18.56
CA LEU A 68 11.33 2.40 19.93
C LEU A 68 12.09 3.73 19.99
N ARG A 69 13.24 3.81 19.32
CA ARG A 69 14.04 5.04 19.24
C ARG A 69 13.29 6.16 18.51
N PHE A 70 12.70 5.85 17.36
CA PHE A 70 11.89 6.80 16.63
C PHE A 70 10.70 7.28 17.48
N SER A 71 9.96 6.36 18.10
CA SER A 71 8.85 6.71 19.00
C SER A 71 9.29 7.59 20.18
N LYS A 72 10.52 7.40 20.70
CA LYS A 72 11.11 8.27 21.71
C LYS A 72 11.38 9.66 21.17
N ASN A 73 12.04 9.78 20.02
CA ASN A 73 12.35 11.07 19.40
C ASN A 73 11.07 11.87 19.08
N VAL A 74 10.00 11.20 18.58
CA VAL A 74 8.71 11.84 18.34
C VAL A 74 8.10 12.37 19.64
N ARG A 75 8.23 11.64 20.75
CA ARG A 75 7.75 12.10 22.05
C ARG A 75 8.54 13.31 22.55
N GLU A 76 9.86 13.28 22.48
CA GLU A 76 10.74 14.41 22.89
C GLU A 76 10.44 15.67 22.05
N TRP A 77 10.23 15.50 20.74
CA TRP A 77 9.78 16.59 19.90
C TRP A 77 8.43 17.18 20.37
N HIS A 78 7.45 16.31 20.64
CA HIS A 78 6.13 16.75 21.09
C HIS A 78 6.20 17.49 22.44
N GLU A 79 6.95 16.95 23.40
CA GLU A 79 7.12 17.55 24.73
C GLU A 79 7.88 18.90 24.69
N SER A 80 8.76 19.08 23.70
CA SER A 80 9.50 20.34 23.49
C SER A 80 8.72 21.35 22.61
N SER A 81 7.60 20.95 22.03
CA SER A 81 6.80 21.84 21.17
C SER A 81 5.94 22.77 22.02
N GLU A 82 5.96 24.06 21.70
CA GLU A 82 5.06 25.07 22.30
C GLU A 82 3.62 24.96 21.75
N LYS A 83 3.41 24.15 20.72
CA LYS A 83 2.12 24.01 20.04
C LYS A 83 1.45 22.69 20.41
N GLU A 84 0.16 22.77 20.61
CA GLU A 84 -0.70 21.59 20.65
C GLU A 84 -1.04 21.12 19.24
N TYR A 85 -0.68 19.88 18.93
CA TYR A 85 -0.99 19.23 17.67
C TYR A 85 -2.00 18.11 17.87
N LEU A 86 -2.94 17.98 16.94
CA LEU A 86 -3.63 16.72 16.73
C LEU A 86 -2.65 15.79 15.99
N ILE A 87 -2.19 14.74 16.65
CA ILE A 87 -1.19 13.82 16.08
C ILE A 87 -1.88 12.68 15.38
N HIS A 88 -1.63 12.56 14.07
CA HIS A 88 -2.03 11.44 13.23
C HIS A 88 -0.80 10.60 12.85
N SER A 89 -0.67 9.43 13.45
CA SER A 89 0.48 8.55 13.23
C SER A 89 0.21 7.53 12.13
N HIS A 90 1.25 7.22 11.36
CA HIS A 90 1.29 6.10 10.41
C HIS A 90 2.32 5.06 10.85
N GLU A 91 2.83 5.23 12.08
CA GLU A 91 3.87 4.40 12.68
C GLU A 91 3.48 4.01 14.12
N ARG A 92 4.08 2.95 14.63
CA ARG A 92 3.80 2.42 15.97
C ARG A 92 4.32 3.31 17.10
N THR A 93 3.89 4.56 17.12
CA THR A 93 4.20 5.51 18.20
C THR A 93 3.27 5.34 19.41
N GLY A 94 3.37 6.18 20.42
CA GLY A 94 2.53 6.05 21.63
C GLY A 94 1.94 7.37 22.12
N ILE A 95 1.97 8.43 21.28
CA ILE A 95 1.51 9.78 21.68
C ILE A 95 0.44 10.36 20.72
N HIS A 96 -0.05 9.56 19.80
CA HIS A 96 -1.01 10.00 18.78
C HIS A 96 -2.46 9.81 19.24
N GLN A 97 -3.34 10.65 18.72
CA GLN A 97 -4.80 10.56 18.87
C GLN A 97 -5.41 9.74 17.74
N ILE A 98 -4.79 9.76 16.57
CA ILE A 98 -5.26 9.05 15.38
C ILE A 98 -4.12 8.19 14.85
N THR A 99 -4.44 6.97 14.42
CA THR A 99 -3.49 6.13 13.69
C THR A 99 -4.12 5.55 12.45
N THR A 100 -3.41 5.55 11.31
CA THR A 100 -3.77 4.79 10.11
C THR A 100 -2.96 3.52 10.07
N ILE A 101 -3.64 2.37 10.00
CA ILE A 101 -3.01 1.05 9.92
C ILE A 101 -2.88 0.63 8.47
N HIS A 102 -1.64 0.44 8.01
CA HIS A 102 -1.28 0.16 6.63
C HIS A 102 -1.03 -1.32 6.32
N GLY A 103 -1.13 -2.19 7.29
CA GLY A 103 -0.83 -3.59 7.09
C GLY A 103 -1.51 -4.50 8.11
N PRO A 104 -1.42 -5.81 7.90
CA PRO A 104 -2.00 -6.79 8.80
C PRO A 104 -1.28 -6.81 10.16
N SER A 105 -1.98 -7.34 11.15
CA SER A 105 -1.42 -7.57 12.49
C SER A 105 -0.23 -8.53 12.43
N ILE A 106 0.77 -8.26 13.27
CA ILE A 106 1.89 -9.18 13.48
C ILE A 106 1.43 -10.56 13.96
N LYS A 107 0.23 -10.65 14.54
CA LYS A 107 -0.35 -11.92 14.99
C LYS A 107 -0.78 -12.85 13.85
N ASN A 108 -0.89 -12.33 12.61
CA ASN A 108 -1.16 -13.16 11.42
C ASN A 108 0.02 -14.04 10.98
N ARG A 109 1.21 -13.75 11.45
CA ARG A 109 2.37 -14.59 11.14
C ARG A 109 2.17 -16.02 11.66
N LYS A 110 2.71 -17.02 10.95
CA LYS A 110 2.73 -18.40 11.42
C LYS A 110 3.48 -18.48 12.75
N LYS A 111 2.77 -18.86 13.82
CA LYS A 111 3.35 -19.02 15.16
C LYS A 111 4.28 -20.24 15.17
N LYS A 112 5.44 -20.08 15.81
CA LYS A 112 6.35 -21.17 16.16
C LYS A 112 6.24 -21.48 17.63
N THR A 113 6.50 -22.73 18.02
CA THR A 113 6.32 -23.23 19.39
C THR A 113 7.04 -22.39 20.47
N LEU A 114 8.19 -21.79 20.13
CA LEU A 114 8.99 -20.97 21.08
C LEU A 114 8.85 -19.46 20.89
N ASP A 115 7.86 -19.00 20.14
CA ASP A 115 7.67 -17.56 19.86
C ASP A 115 7.39 -16.74 21.12
N PHE A 116 6.78 -17.36 22.14
CA PHE A 116 6.52 -16.71 23.42
C PHE A 116 7.80 -16.34 24.21
N LEU A 117 8.94 -16.97 23.91
CA LEU A 117 10.25 -16.63 24.46
C LEU A 117 10.97 -15.52 23.66
N SER A 118 10.45 -15.13 22.51
CA SER A 118 11.10 -14.15 21.66
C SER A 118 10.79 -12.72 22.09
N ILE A 119 11.75 -12.05 22.74
CA ILE A 119 11.66 -10.62 23.10
C ILE A 119 11.25 -9.78 21.89
N ARG A 120 11.80 -10.07 20.70
CA ARG A 120 11.46 -9.36 19.47
C ARG A 120 9.96 -9.40 19.20
N ILE A 121 9.33 -10.56 19.35
CA ILE A 121 7.91 -10.75 19.05
C ILE A 121 7.05 -10.04 20.09
N GLN A 122 7.39 -10.21 21.38
CA GLN A 122 6.68 -9.54 22.46
C GLN A 122 6.73 -8.02 22.34
N VAL A 123 7.88 -7.46 21.95
CA VAL A 123 8.02 -6.01 21.72
C VAL A 123 7.17 -5.56 20.53
N TRP A 124 7.11 -6.34 19.43
CA TRP A 124 6.27 -5.98 18.30
C TRP A 124 4.78 -6.05 18.65
N GLU A 125 4.32 -7.06 19.37
CA GLU A 125 2.94 -7.18 19.83
C GLU A 125 2.58 -6.05 20.81
N TRP A 126 3.50 -5.68 21.70
CA TRP A 126 3.33 -4.55 22.60
C TRP A 126 3.26 -3.22 21.85
N LEU A 127 4.14 -3.00 20.86
CA LEU A 127 4.13 -1.80 20.02
C LEU A 127 2.81 -1.67 19.26
N GLU A 128 2.34 -2.76 18.66
CA GLU A 128 1.07 -2.80 17.92
C GLU A 128 -0.12 -2.54 18.85
N ARG A 129 -0.16 -3.17 20.01
CA ARG A 129 -1.20 -2.91 21.00
C ARG A 129 -1.19 -1.47 21.49
N ARG A 130 0.00 -0.90 21.74
CA ARG A 130 0.15 0.50 22.14
C ARG A 130 -0.30 1.48 21.08
N GLU A 131 -0.03 1.18 19.80
CA GLU A 131 -0.47 1.97 18.67
C GLU A 131 -1.99 2.08 18.60
N MET A 132 -2.70 1.00 18.88
CA MET A 132 -4.16 0.94 18.73
C MET A 132 -4.92 1.24 20.02
N LEU A 133 -4.38 0.86 21.17
CA LEU A 133 -5.07 0.89 22.47
C LEU A 133 -4.32 1.75 23.49
N GLY A 134 -3.43 2.62 23.05
CA GLY A 134 -2.77 3.62 23.90
C GLY A 134 -3.80 4.61 24.47
N ARG A 135 -3.52 5.14 25.67
CA ARG A 135 -4.45 6.02 26.42
C ARG A 135 -4.92 7.26 25.65
N GLN A 136 -4.13 7.72 24.67
CA GLN A 136 -4.44 8.91 23.85
C GLN A 136 -5.13 8.59 22.55
N VAL A 137 -5.22 7.30 22.16
CA VAL A 137 -5.79 6.89 20.88
C VAL A 137 -7.31 7.06 20.89
N LEU A 138 -7.80 7.90 20.03
CA LEU A 138 -9.23 8.19 19.87
C LEU A 138 -9.80 7.49 18.65
N ARG A 139 -9.03 7.38 17.55
CA ARG A 139 -9.48 6.75 16.31
C ARG A 139 -8.38 5.94 15.63
N ILE A 140 -8.80 4.78 15.14
CA ILE A 140 -7.98 3.86 14.34
C ILE A 140 -8.58 3.80 12.94
N LEU A 141 -7.79 4.10 11.93
CA LEU A 141 -8.20 4.11 10.53
C LEU A 141 -7.54 2.94 9.79
N PRO A 142 -8.22 1.81 9.58
CA PRO A 142 -7.70 0.76 8.73
C PRO A 142 -7.70 1.22 7.27
N ASN A 143 -6.68 0.86 6.47
CA ASN A 143 -6.59 1.26 5.06
C ASN A 143 -7.44 0.39 4.11
N SER A 144 -8.05 -0.69 4.63
CA SER A 144 -8.94 -1.57 3.86
C SER A 144 -9.89 -2.34 4.77
N ALA A 145 -10.95 -2.91 4.17
CA ALA A 145 -11.86 -3.82 4.88
C ALA A 145 -11.13 -5.07 5.39
N LEU A 146 -10.15 -5.56 4.63
CA LEU A 146 -9.30 -6.70 5.02
C LEU A 146 -8.52 -6.39 6.31
N VAL A 147 -7.83 -5.24 6.34
CA VAL A 147 -7.09 -4.81 7.54
C VAL A 147 -8.04 -4.58 8.71
N LYS A 148 -9.21 -3.96 8.49
CA LYS A 148 -10.24 -3.81 9.54
C LYS A 148 -10.65 -5.13 10.16
N ALA A 149 -10.98 -6.12 9.32
CA ALA A 149 -11.37 -7.45 9.78
C ALA A 149 -10.25 -8.14 10.57
N ASP A 150 -9.01 -7.99 10.10
CA ASP A 150 -7.83 -8.54 10.76
C ASP A 150 -7.60 -7.93 12.15
N LEU A 151 -7.72 -6.61 12.27
CA LEU A 151 -7.63 -5.92 13.56
C LEU A 151 -8.68 -6.41 14.55
N ILE A 152 -9.94 -6.51 14.13
CA ILE A 152 -11.04 -7.00 14.98
C ILE A 152 -10.78 -8.44 15.43
N LYS A 153 -10.28 -9.29 14.54
CA LYS A 153 -9.96 -10.69 14.84
C LYS A 153 -8.90 -10.83 15.94
N HIS A 154 -7.87 -10.00 15.92
CA HIS A 154 -6.73 -10.11 16.83
C HIS A 154 -6.81 -9.22 18.08
N TYR A 155 -7.60 -8.14 18.00
CA TYR A 155 -7.78 -7.13 19.04
C TYR A 155 -9.25 -6.69 19.07
N PRO A 156 -10.20 -7.52 19.55
CA PRO A 156 -11.63 -7.19 19.55
C PRO A 156 -11.96 -5.86 20.24
N GLU A 157 -11.15 -5.45 21.19
CA GLU A 157 -11.29 -4.20 21.93
C GLU A 157 -11.10 -2.94 21.07
N VAL A 158 -10.50 -3.04 19.87
CA VAL A 158 -10.32 -1.88 18.97
C VAL A 158 -11.66 -1.36 18.41
N VAL A 159 -12.72 -2.17 18.45
CA VAL A 159 -14.02 -1.83 17.83
C VAL A 159 -14.54 -0.47 18.30
N THR A 160 -14.33 -0.10 19.57
CA THR A 160 -14.75 1.19 20.13
C THR A 160 -13.95 2.39 19.62
N HIS A 161 -12.77 2.15 19.05
CA HIS A 161 -11.86 3.16 18.52
C HIS A 161 -11.84 3.19 16.98
N LEU A 162 -12.49 2.23 16.31
CA LEU A 162 -12.51 2.18 14.85
C LEU A 162 -13.20 3.43 14.27
N GLY A 163 -12.48 4.09 13.38
CA GLY A 163 -12.99 5.12 12.49
C GLY A 163 -13.39 4.55 11.13
N PRO A 164 -13.62 5.42 10.13
CA PRO A 164 -13.86 5.01 8.76
C PRO A 164 -12.63 4.27 8.19
N ILE A 165 -12.86 3.50 7.13
CA ILE A 165 -11.76 2.90 6.39
C ILE A 165 -11.12 4.00 5.54
N ALA A 166 -9.82 4.21 5.72
CA ALA A 166 -9.06 5.26 5.04
C ALA A 166 -8.39 4.68 3.77
N HIS A 167 -9.19 4.42 2.73
CA HIS A 167 -8.70 3.89 1.47
C HIS A 167 -7.69 4.84 0.82
N PRO A 168 -6.55 4.33 0.31
CA PRO A 168 -5.64 5.14 -0.49
C PRO A 168 -6.35 5.71 -1.71
N GLY A 169 -6.06 6.96 -2.03
CA GLY A 169 -6.42 7.53 -3.31
C GLY A 169 -5.51 7.00 -4.43
N VAL A 170 -5.91 7.24 -5.66
CA VAL A 170 -5.13 6.91 -6.85
C VAL A 170 -4.75 8.19 -7.58
N THR A 171 -3.50 8.28 -7.99
CA THR A 171 -3.02 9.34 -8.87
C THR A 171 -2.81 8.76 -10.25
N VAL A 172 -3.59 9.23 -11.23
CA VAL A 172 -3.44 8.83 -12.63
C VAL A 172 -2.67 9.93 -13.36
N SER A 173 -1.63 9.56 -14.09
CA SER A 173 -0.99 10.48 -15.03
C SER A 173 -1.91 10.71 -16.21
N LYS A 174 -2.21 11.99 -16.50
CA LYS A 174 -2.97 12.37 -17.71
C LYS A 174 -2.21 12.13 -19.01
N GLU A 175 -0.92 11.85 -18.91
CA GLU A 175 0.01 11.66 -20.03
C GLU A 175 0.33 10.18 -20.28
N ALA A 176 -0.38 9.24 -19.65
CA ALA A 176 -0.15 7.83 -19.87
C ALA A 176 -0.37 7.49 -21.38
N PRO A 177 0.55 6.73 -22.00
CA PRO A 177 0.40 6.35 -23.40
C PRO A 177 -0.86 5.53 -23.58
N LEU A 178 -1.51 5.71 -24.74
CA LEU A 178 -2.68 4.91 -25.11
C LEU A 178 -2.28 3.44 -25.18
N ARG A 179 -3.01 2.60 -24.48
CA ARG A 179 -2.80 1.15 -24.47
C ARG A 179 -2.95 0.58 -25.89
N ASN A 180 -1.98 -0.21 -26.35
CA ASN A 180 -2.14 -0.98 -27.57
C ASN A 180 -3.04 -2.19 -27.29
N VAL A 181 -4.30 -2.09 -27.67
CA VAL A 181 -5.32 -3.13 -27.42
C VAL A 181 -5.09 -4.41 -28.22
N GLU A 182 -4.31 -4.37 -29.30
CA GLU A 182 -4.02 -5.54 -30.13
C GLU A 182 -2.87 -6.40 -29.57
N SER A 183 -2.09 -5.86 -28.64
CA SER A 183 -1.01 -6.62 -27.99
C SER A 183 -1.59 -7.57 -26.93
N LYS A 184 -0.94 -8.73 -26.72
CA LYS A 184 -1.29 -9.69 -25.67
C LYS A 184 -0.26 -9.63 -24.55
N THR A 185 -0.21 -8.49 -23.89
CA THR A 185 0.83 -8.22 -22.89
C THR A 185 0.28 -8.33 -21.48
N ILE A 186 0.81 -9.26 -20.72
CA ILE A 186 0.54 -9.44 -19.29
C ILE A 186 1.55 -8.59 -18.52
N GLY A 187 1.11 -7.88 -17.49
CA GLY A 187 1.99 -7.09 -16.63
C GLY A 187 2.03 -7.60 -15.20
N PHE A 188 3.21 -7.54 -14.60
CA PHE A 188 3.42 -7.66 -13.15
C PHE A 188 4.28 -6.50 -12.67
N ILE A 189 3.87 -5.82 -11.59
CA ILE A 189 4.65 -4.71 -11.05
C ILE A 189 4.71 -4.75 -9.51
N GLY A 190 5.94 -4.68 -8.97
CA GLY A 190 6.12 -4.58 -7.53
C GLY A 190 7.51 -4.91 -7.01
N LYS A 191 7.99 -4.06 -6.08
CA LYS A 191 9.31 -4.22 -5.47
C LYS A 191 9.44 -5.51 -4.62
N GLU A 192 8.39 -5.82 -3.84
CA GLU A 192 8.37 -7.04 -2.99
C GLU A 192 7.85 -8.25 -3.77
N TRP A 193 8.50 -8.55 -4.88
CA TRP A 193 8.06 -9.53 -5.86
C TRP A 193 7.71 -10.92 -5.29
N LYS A 194 8.42 -11.38 -4.24
CA LYS A 194 8.13 -12.66 -3.57
C LYS A 194 6.77 -12.66 -2.87
N ARG A 195 6.45 -11.59 -2.17
CA ARG A 195 5.17 -11.40 -1.47
C ARG A 195 4.04 -11.19 -2.45
N LYS A 196 4.32 -10.44 -3.53
CA LYS A 196 3.37 -10.12 -4.59
C LYS A 196 3.14 -11.25 -5.59
N GLY A 197 3.87 -12.36 -5.46
CA GLY A 197 3.59 -13.61 -6.17
C GLY A 197 4.17 -13.69 -7.58
N LEU A 198 5.30 -13.04 -7.89
CA LEU A 198 5.95 -13.16 -9.20
C LEU A 198 6.20 -14.60 -9.64
N PRO A 199 6.66 -15.54 -8.78
CA PRO A 199 6.82 -16.93 -9.22
C PRO A 199 5.53 -17.55 -9.76
N GLN A 200 4.40 -17.33 -9.09
CA GLN A 200 3.10 -17.82 -9.56
C GLN A 200 2.66 -17.12 -10.86
N ALA A 201 2.94 -15.81 -11.00
CA ALA A 201 2.65 -15.10 -12.23
C ALA A 201 3.46 -15.65 -13.43
N ILE A 202 4.70 -16.09 -13.19
CA ILE A 202 5.54 -16.76 -14.20
C ILE A 202 4.92 -18.10 -14.61
N GLU A 203 4.49 -18.93 -13.65
CA GLU A 203 3.85 -20.24 -13.94
C GLU A 203 2.59 -20.05 -14.80
N VAL A 204 1.77 -19.04 -14.47
CA VAL A 204 0.56 -18.68 -15.27
C VAL A 204 0.97 -18.19 -16.66
N PHE A 205 2.01 -17.37 -16.78
CA PHE A 205 2.51 -16.92 -18.07
C PHE A 205 3.00 -18.09 -18.95
N GLU A 206 3.75 -19.03 -18.36
CA GLU A 206 4.21 -20.23 -19.09
C GLU A 206 3.08 -21.08 -19.65
N GLU A 207 1.99 -21.22 -18.89
CA GLU A 207 0.78 -21.92 -19.34
C GLU A 207 0.15 -21.21 -20.55
N ILE A 208 0.00 -19.89 -20.46
CA ILE A 208 -0.59 -19.07 -21.54
C ILE A 208 0.32 -19.09 -22.77
N TYR A 209 1.63 -18.90 -22.60
CA TYR A 209 2.59 -18.87 -23.71
C TYR A 209 2.64 -20.20 -24.50
N ARG A 210 2.47 -21.34 -23.82
CA ARG A 210 2.39 -22.66 -24.50
C ARG A 210 1.20 -22.76 -25.44
N SER A 211 0.08 -22.11 -25.12
CA SER A 211 -1.13 -22.10 -25.95
C SER A 211 -1.15 -20.94 -26.95
N ASP A 212 -0.53 -19.82 -26.61
CA ASP A 212 -0.45 -18.60 -27.44
C ASP A 212 0.96 -17.98 -27.37
N PRO A 213 1.87 -18.34 -28.27
CA PRO A 213 3.24 -17.80 -28.32
C PRO A 213 3.31 -16.31 -28.70
N SER A 214 2.20 -15.66 -29.02
CA SER A 214 2.16 -14.20 -29.21
C SER A 214 2.06 -13.41 -27.89
N ALA A 215 1.76 -14.09 -26.77
CA ALA A 215 1.70 -13.46 -25.46
C ALA A 215 3.08 -12.96 -25.01
N ARG A 216 3.09 -11.84 -24.28
CA ARG A 216 4.29 -11.20 -23.74
C ARG A 216 4.12 -10.98 -22.25
N PHE A 217 5.22 -11.01 -21.49
CA PHE A 217 5.19 -10.74 -20.06
C PHE A 217 6.12 -9.58 -19.71
N LEU A 218 5.58 -8.49 -19.20
CA LEU A 218 6.34 -7.34 -18.70
C LEU A 218 6.39 -7.38 -17.17
N VAL A 219 7.60 -7.29 -16.62
CA VAL A 219 7.84 -7.30 -15.18
C VAL A 219 8.58 -6.05 -14.76
N ALA A 220 8.02 -5.33 -13.78
CA ALA A 220 8.57 -4.07 -13.28
C ALA A 220 8.62 -4.00 -11.75
N GLY A 221 9.40 -3.04 -11.23
CA GLY A 221 9.46 -2.71 -9.80
C GLY A 221 10.43 -3.54 -8.97
N ALA A 222 10.88 -4.69 -9.46
CA ALA A 222 11.94 -5.49 -8.87
C ALA A 222 13.30 -5.18 -9.51
N GLU A 223 14.38 -5.38 -8.77
CA GLU A 223 15.73 -5.31 -9.34
C GLU A 223 15.90 -6.47 -10.35
N VAL A 224 16.39 -6.16 -11.55
CA VAL A 224 16.49 -7.12 -12.66
C VAL A 224 17.32 -8.33 -12.26
N GLU A 225 18.46 -8.10 -11.61
CA GLU A 225 19.40 -9.13 -11.17
C GLU A 225 18.77 -10.10 -10.16
N GLU A 226 17.82 -9.64 -9.35
CA GLU A 226 17.14 -10.49 -8.36
C GLU A 226 16.11 -11.42 -9.00
N VAL A 227 15.45 -10.99 -10.07
CA VAL A 227 14.33 -11.71 -10.68
C VAL A 227 14.72 -12.49 -11.93
N GLN A 228 15.75 -12.08 -12.66
CA GLN A 228 16.22 -12.73 -13.87
C GLN A 228 16.41 -14.25 -13.75
N PRO A 229 16.94 -14.81 -12.64
CA PRO A 229 17.07 -16.25 -12.49
C PRO A 229 15.73 -17.02 -12.52
N LEU A 230 14.60 -16.36 -12.25
CA LEU A 230 13.28 -16.99 -12.28
C LEU A 230 12.78 -17.24 -13.71
N PHE A 231 13.39 -16.59 -14.71
CA PHE A 231 12.99 -16.63 -16.11
C PHE A 231 13.84 -17.61 -16.95
N ILE A 232 14.75 -18.35 -16.30
CA ILE A 232 15.56 -19.36 -16.97
C ILE A 232 14.64 -20.45 -17.53
N GLY A 233 14.71 -20.69 -18.84
CA GLY A 233 13.88 -21.67 -19.54
C GLY A 233 12.71 -21.06 -20.32
N LEU A 234 12.36 -19.81 -20.09
CA LEU A 234 11.41 -19.08 -20.92
C LEU A 234 12.07 -18.67 -22.25
N PRO A 235 11.33 -18.69 -23.37
CA PRO A 235 11.85 -18.27 -24.68
C PRO A 235 12.33 -16.82 -24.68
N GLU A 236 13.48 -16.60 -25.31
CA GLU A 236 14.00 -15.25 -25.50
C GLU A 236 12.98 -14.38 -26.25
N GLY A 237 12.80 -13.15 -25.79
CA GLY A 237 11.85 -12.21 -26.35
C GLY A 237 10.39 -12.46 -25.94
N SER A 238 10.05 -13.45 -25.13
CA SER A 238 8.70 -13.64 -24.60
C SER A 238 8.41 -12.74 -23.36
N TYR A 239 9.44 -12.20 -22.76
CA TYR A 239 9.32 -11.34 -21.57
C TYR A 239 10.33 -10.18 -21.59
N ASP A 240 10.03 -9.15 -20.81
CA ASP A 240 10.92 -8.01 -20.54
C ASP A 240 10.97 -7.70 -19.05
N LEU A 241 12.18 -7.54 -18.50
CA LEU A 241 12.47 -7.13 -17.12
C LEU A 241 12.88 -5.67 -17.11
N LEU A 242 11.99 -4.79 -16.63
CA LEU A 242 12.11 -3.35 -16.79
C LEU A 242 12.80 -2.65 -15.60
N GLY A 243 13.01 -3.38 -14.48
CA GLY A 243 13.46 -2.73 -13.27
C GLY A 243 12.43 -1.73 -12.73
N TRP A 244 12.89 -0.61 -12.16
CA TRP A 244 12.00 0.45 -11.74
C TRP A 244 11.52 1.27 -12.94
N VAL A 245 10.20 1.48 -13.02
CA VAL A 245 9.55 2.32 -14.04
C VAL A 245 8.46 3.18 -13.40
N GLU A 246 8.10 4.26 -14.07
CA GLU A 246 6.92 5.03 -13.70
C GLU A 246 5.65 4.18 -13.94
N PRO A 247 4.78 4.01 -12.93
CA PRO A 247 3.60 3.14 -13.07
C PRO A 247 2.70 3.49 -14.27
N SER A 248 2.49 4.76 -14.55
CA SER A 248 1.67 5.21 -15.67
C SER A 248 2.20 4.77 -17.04
N GLU A 249 3.52 4.79 -17.23
CA GLU A 249 4.15 4.30 -18.46
C GLU A 249 4.04 2.78 -18.58
N PHE A 250 4.09 2.07 -17.47
CA PHE A 250 3.94 0.62 -17.42
C PHE A 250 2.53 0.19 -17.82
N PHE A 251 1.50 0.83 -17.24
CA PHE A 251 0.11 0.47 -17.53
C PHE A 251 -0.28 0.73 -18.99
N GLY A 252 0.32 1.71 -19.65
CA GLY A 252 0.14 1.93 -21.09
C GLY A 252 0.68 0.81 -21.98
N LYS A 253 1.52 -0.08 -21.47
CA LYS A 253 2.19 -1.16 -22.22
C LYS A 253 1.56 -2.54 -22.01
N ILE A 254 0.61 -2.69 -21.07
CA ILE A 254 0.02 -3.97 -20.72
C ILE A 254 -1.47 -4.03 -21.01
N ASN A 255 -1.99 -5.22 -21.25
CA ASN A 255 -3.42 -5.45 -21.51
C ASN A 255 -4.15 -6.01 -20.31
N THR A 256 -3.44 -6.68 -19.39
CA THR A 256 -3.95 -7.14 -18.11
C THR A 256 -2.85 -7.13 -17.06
N LEU A 257 -3.21 -6.80 -15.83
CA LEU A 257 -2.31 -6.92 -14.67
C LEU A 257 -2.59 -8.25 -13.96
N ILE A 258 -1.55 -9.06 -13.74
CA ILE A 258 -1.62 -10.22 -12.85
C ILE A 258 -0.99 -9.90 -11.49
N HIS A 259 -1.72 -10.16 -10.39
CA HIS A 259 -1.25 -9.85 -9.05
C HIS A 259 -1.60 -10.94 -8.02
N PRO A 260 -0.94 -12.12 -8.08
CA PRO A 260 -1.20 -13.27 -7.21
C PRO A 260 -0.48 -13.09 -5.87
N ALA A 261 -0.77 -11.99 -5.17
CA ALA A 261 -0.13 -11.65 -3.91
C ALA A 261 -0.52 -12.65 -2.81
N LYS A 262 0.43 -12.98 -1.94
CA LYS A 262 0.22 -13.81 -0.74
C LYS A 262 -0.34 -13.01 0.43
N ASP A 263 -0.15 -11.71 0.39
CA ASP A 263 -0.59 -10.73 1.37
C ASP A 263 -0.47 -9.33 0.76
N GLU A 264 -1.58 -8.60 0.60
CA GLU A 264 -1.60 -7.26 0.07
C GLU A 264 -2.63 -6.41 0.83
N PRO A 265 -2.20 -5.59 1.78
CA PRO A 265 -3.10 -4.85 2.67
C PRO A 265 -4.14 -3.99 1.97
N PHE A 266 -3.77 -3.36 0.86
CA PHE A 266 -4.70 -2.67 -0.04
C PHE A 266 -4.45 -3.10 -1.50
N GLY A 267 -3.30 -2.76 -2.07
CA GLY A 267 -2.97 -3.00 -3.47
C GLY A 267 -3.13 -1.74 -4.33
N MET A 268 -2.43 -0.67 -3.97
CA MET A 268 -2.47 0.60 -4.72
C MET A 268 -2.21 0.41 -6.21
N VAL A 269 -1.26 -0.47 -6.56
CA VAL A 269 -0.91 -0.77 -7.95
C VAL A 269 -2.06 -1.40 -8.74
N ILE A 270 -2.95 -2.13 -8.06
CA ILE A 270 -4.16 -2.71 -8.67
C ILE A 270 -5.18 -1.59 -8.99
N ALA A 271 -5.39 -0.69 -8.03
CA ALA A 271 -6.25 0.47 -8.23
C ALA A 271 -5.70 1.40 -9.33
N GLU A 272 -4.39 1.62 -9.39
CA GLU A 272 -3.72 2.39 -10.44
C GLU A 272 -3.89 1.75 -11.82
N ALA A 273 -3.82 0.42 -11.93
CA ALA A 273 -4.08 -0.31 -13.18
C ALA A 273 -5.52 -0.08 -13.66
N LEU A 274 -6.50 -0.20 -12.76
CA LEU A 274 -7.92 0.02 -13.08
C LEU A 274 -8.19 1.46 -13.52
N GLU A 275 -7.65 2.46 -12.81
CA GLU A 275 -7.76 3.86 -13.23
C GLU A 275 -7.08 4.14 -14.59
N SER A 276 -6.10 3.32 -14.98
CA SER A 276 -5.47 3.34 -16.30
C SER A 276 -6.22 2.52 -17.35
N GLY A 277 -7.41 1.99 -17.02
CA GLY A 277 -8.23 1.19 -17.93
C GLY A 277 -7.70 -0.23 -18.14
N VAL A 278 -6.79 -0.73 -17.27
CA VAL A 278 -6.20 -2.07 -17.36
C VAL A 278 -6.98 -3.04 -16.47
N PRO A 279 -7.61 -4.09 -17.01
CA PRO A 279 -8.26 -5.13 -16.24
C PRO A 279 -7.24 -5.96 -15.44
N VAL A 280 -7.71 -6.58 -14.36
CA VAL A 280 -6.82 -7.23 -13.41
C VAL A 280 -7.24 -8.67 -13.10
N VAL A 281 -6.27 -9.54 -12.83
CA VAL A 281 -6.48 -10.84 -12.17
C VAL A 281 -5.69 -10.83 -10.87
N ILE A 282 -6.36 -10.89 -9.75
CA ILE A 282 -5.76 -10.69 -8.43
C ILE A 282 -6.13 -11.79 -7.45
N SER A 283 -5.34 -11.95 -6.39
CA SER A 283 -5.71 -12.84 -5.30
C SER A 283 -6.77 -12.21 -4.38
N ASP A 284 -7.57 -13.04 -3.75
CA ASP A 284 -8.63 -12.68 -2.80
C ASP A 284 -8.10 -12.04 -1.50
N VAL A 285 -6.80 -12.15 -1.24
CA VAL A 285 -6.12 -11.52 -0.09
C VAL A 285 -5.63 -10.09 -0.37
N CYS A 286 -6.04 -9.49 -1.49
CA CYS A 286 -5.79 -8.07 -1.76
C CYS A 286 -6.89 -7.21 -1.15
N GLY A 287 -6.53 -6.19 -0.35
CA GLY A 287 -7.51 -5.34 0.34
C GLY A 287 -8.43 -4.58 -0.60
N VAL A 288 -7.99 -4.26 -1.82
CA VAL A 288 -8.79 -3.61 -2.86
C VAL A 288 -9.85 -4.54 -3.47
N ALA A 289 -9.76 -5.87 -3.28
CA ALA A 289 -10.68 -6.84 -3.85
C ALA A 289 -12.16 -6.55 -3.49
N SER A 290 -12.42 -5.98 -2.32
CA SER A 290 -13.77 -5.59 -1.91
C SER A 290 -14.41 -4.47 -2.75
N HIS A 291 -13.64 -3.78 -3.58
CA HIS A 291 -14.10 -2.73 -4.49
C HIS A 291 -14.28 -3.23 -5.93
N LEU A 292 -13.81 -4.42 -6.23
CA LEU A 292 -13.86 -4.98 -7.58
C LEU A 292 -15.18 -5.69 -7.85
N ASN A 293 -15.61 -5.60 -9.09
CA ASN A 293 -16.72 -6.37 -9.67
C ASN A 293 -16.28 -7.02 -11.00
N GLU A 294 -17.19 -7.72 -11.67
CA GLU A 294 -16.90 -8.42 -12.93
C GLU A 294 -16.36 -7.52 -14.04
N GLN A 295 -16.63 -6.21 -14.00
CA GLN A 295 -16.12 -5.25 -15.02
C GLN A 295 -14.62 -4.98 -14.84
N HIS A 296 -14.08 -5.15 -13.63
CA HIS A 296 -12.68 -4.88 -13.31
C HIS A 296 -11.74 -6.07 -13.62
N GLY A 297 -12.26 -7.30 -13.59
CA GLY A 297 -11.47 -8.50 -13.81
C GLY A 297 -11.87 -9.65 -12.92
N TYR A 298 -10.88 -10.41 -12.43
CA TYR A 298 -11.12 -11.62 -11.64
C TYR A 298 -10.40 -11.59 -10.30
N ILE A 299 -11.09 -12.10 -9.28
CA ILE A 299 -10.56 -12.31 -7.92
C ILE A 299 -10.51 -13.81 -7.70
N LEU A 300 -9.34 -14.35 -7.43
CA LEU A 300 -9.11 -15.79 -7.34
C LEU A 300 -8.38 -16.16 -6.04
N PRO A 301 -8.70 -17.30 -5.41
CA PRO A 301 -7.82 -17.91 -4.41
C PRO A 301 -6.44 -18.22 -5.03
N LEU A 302 -5.39 -18.16 -4.22
CA LEU A 302 -4.02 -18.42 -4.69
C LEU A 302 -3.83 -19.82 -5.25
N ASP A 303 -4.53 -20.83 -4.72
CA ASP A 303 -4.50 -22.23 -5.13
C ASP A 303 -5.49 -22.56 -6.26
N SER A 304 -6.16 -21.57 -6.84
CA SER A 304 -7.06 -21.76 -7.97
C SER A 304 -6.29 -22.19 -9.24
N ASN A 305 -6.84 -23.12 -9.98
CA ASN A 305 -6.33 -23.51 -11.31
C ASN A 305 -6.86 -22.61 -12.44
N ALA A 306 -7.73 -21.62 -12.15
CA ALA A 306 -8.37 -20.76 -13.15
C ALA A 306 -7.52 -19.53 -13.54
N TRP A 307 -6.33 -19.35 -13.00
CA TRP A 307 -5.50 -18.16 -13.24
C TRP A 307 -5.19 -17.97 -14.73
N GLY A 308 -4.73 -19.03 -15.42
CA GLY A 308 -4.39 -18.99 -16.85
C GLY A 308 -5.61 -18.71 -17.73
N GLU A 309 -6.75 -19.34 -17.43
CA GLU A 309 -8.01 -19.11 -18.14
C GLU A 309 -8.48 -17.66 -17.99
N CYS A 310 -8.55 -17.14 -16.76
CA CYS A 310 -9.01 -15.79 -16.49
C CYS A 310 -8.13 -14.72 -17.15
N VAL A 311 -6.80 -14.88 -17.12
CA VAL A 311 -5.87 -13.98 -17.82
C VAL A 311 -6.09 -14.06 -19.33
N SER A 312 -6.23 -15.26 -19.90
CA SER A 312 -6.46 -15.45 -21.34
C SER A 312 -7.78 -14.83 -21.82
N ILE A 313 -8.85 -14.90 -21.01
CA ILE A 313 -10.13 -14.24 -21.31
C ILE A 313 -9.93 -12.73 -21.41
N LEU A 314 -9.18 -12.12 -20.47
CA LEU A 314 -8.93 -10.68 -20.50
C LEU A 314 -8.04 -10.26 -21.67
N LEU A 315 -7.04 -11.05 -22.02
CA LEU A 315 -6.16 -10.79 -23.17
C LEU A 315 -6.90 -10.84 -24.52
N ASN A 316 -7.91 -11.70 -24.63
CA ASN A 316 -8.70 -11.86 -25.85
C ASN A 316 -9.91 -10.90 -25.93
N ASN A 317 -10.26 -10.23 -24.83
CA ASN A 317 -11.34 -9.24 -24.79
C ASN A 317 -10.79 -7.81 -24.76
N THR A 318 -10.19 -7.40 -25.86
CA THR A 318 -9.48 -6.11 -25.97
C THR A 318 -10.44 -4.89 -25.99
N ALA A 319 -11.72 -5.10 -26.29
CA ALA A 319 -12.75 -4.04 -26.28
C ALA A 319 -13.31 -3.73 -24.89
N ARG A 320 -12.86 -4.44 -23.83
CA ARG A 320 -13.35 -4.24 -22.48
C ARG A 320 -12.95 -2.87 -21.96
N LEU A 321 -13.94 -2.04 -21.69
CA LEU A 321 -13.77 -0.79 -20.95
C LEU A 321 -13.73 -1.12 -19.45
N VAL A 322 -12.67 -0.70 -18.77
CA VAL A 322 -12.53 -0.82 -17.33
C VAL A 322 -12.65 0.57 -16.76
N GLU A 323 -13.61 0.75 -15.86
CA GLU A 323 -13.75 1.99 -15.11
C GLU A 323 -12.85 1.96 -13.88
N GLY A 324 -12.33 3.11 -13.49
CA GLY A 324 -11.56 3.25 -12.25
C GLY A 324 -12.46 3.12 -11.02
N LEU A 325 -11.84 2.93 -9.86
CA LEU A 325 -12.54 2.78 -8.59
C LEU A 325 -13.07 4.10 -8.02
N GLY A 326 -12.70 5.25 -8.62
CA GLY A 326 -13.06 6.58 -8.15
C GLY A 326 -12.46 6.96 -6.78
N LEU A 327 -11.44 6.23 -6.35
CA LEU A 327 -10.72 6.50 -5.10
C LEU A 327 -9.75 7.65 -5.33
N THR A 328 -9.99 8.79 -4.68
CA THR A 328 -9.16 9.98 -4.85
C THR A 328 -8.51 10.43 -3.54
N TRP A 329 -7.33 11.02 -3.63
CA TRP A 329 -6.65 11.62 -2.48
C TRP A 329 -7.45 12.80 -1.90
N ASP A 330 -8.11 13.58 -2.74
CA ASP A 330 -8.97 14.69 -2.31
C ASP A 330 -10.19 14.18 -1.54
N GLY A 331 -10.81 13.08 -1.97
CA GLY A 331 -11.90 12.43 -1.26
C GLY A 331 -11.46 11.94 0.13
N LEU A 332 -10.34 11.23 0.20
CA LEU A 332 -9.76 10.80 1.49
C LEU A 332 -9.43 11.99 2.39
N ALA A 333 -8.88 13.07 1.84
CA ALA A 333 -8.56 14.27 2.62
C ALA A 333 -9.81 14.94 3.18
N LEU A 334 -10.90 15.03 2.41
CA LEU A 334 -12.19 15.58 2.88
C LEU A 334 -12.75 14.75 4.05
N GLU A 335 -12.76 13.43 3.96
CA GLU A 335 -13.18 12.54 5.03
C GLU A 335 -12.30 12.72 6.28
N THR A 336 -10.99 12.80 6.07
CA THR A 336 -10.00 13.00 7.14
C THR A 336 -10.19 14.34 7.85
N VAL A 337 -10.45 15.44 7.11
CA VAL A 337 -10.77 16.76 7.68
C VAL A 337 -12.04 16.71 8.51
N SER A 338 -13.08 16.01 8.04
CA SER A 338 -14.32 15.82 8.79
C SER A 338 -14.05 15.11 10.13
N LEU A 339 -13.26 14.05 10.11
CA LEU A 339 -12.85 13.33 11.32
C LEU A 339 -12.07 14.24 12.29
N TYR A 340 -11.09 15.00 11.80
CA TYR A 340 -10.31 15.92 12.62
C TYR A 340 -11.18 16.97 13.30
N LYS A 341 -12.17 17.52 12.58
CA LYS A 341 -13.12 18.51 13.16
C LYS A 341 -14.00 17.90 14.24
N THR A 342 -14.36 16.62 14.13
CA THR A 342 -15.13 15.93 15.16
C THR A 342 -14.30 15.76 16.42
N ILE A 343 -13.06 15.26 16.29
CA ILE A 343 -12.14 15.02 17.43
C ILE A 343 -11.76 16.34 18.15
N ALA A 344 -11.61 17.44 17.40
CA ALA A 344 -11.24 18.73 17.99
C ALA A 344 -12.40 19.42 18.74
N LYS A 345 -13.63 18.91 18.68
CA LYS A 345 -14.80 19.43 19.41
C LYS A 345 -15.07 18.65 20.70
N ASP A 346 -14.60 17.41 20.78
CA ASP A 346 -14.66 16.55 21.97
C ASP A 346 -13.51 16.88 22.94
#